data_ba29a5b39771ef5b11b05bcfc89ab73f
#
_entry.id   ba29a5b39771ef5b11b05bcfc89ab73f
#
_cell.length_a   1.000
_cell.length_b   1.000
_cell.length_c   1.000
_cell.angle_alpha   90.00
_cell.angle_beta   90.00
_cell.angle_gamma   90.00
#
_symmetry.space_group_name_H-M   'P 1'
#
loop_
_entity.id
_entity.type
_entity.pdbx_description
1 polymer ?
#
loop_
_entity_poly.entity_id
_entity_poly.type
_entity_poly.pdbx_seq_one_letter_code
_entity_poly.pdbx_strand_id
1 'polypeptide(L)'
;MSKRRILVTSALPYANGDLHLGYMLEVIQTDIWVRFQKMQGNECHYVCADDAHGTPIMLKADEMGIDPEELIAGVSERHQADLNDFHIDFSQFHSTHSEENRHYSELIYNRLNDSGYIKKRVISQSFDPEKEMFLPDRYIKGECPKCGAEDQYGDNCEVCGATYSTTEIKNARSVISGAKPIEKD
;
A
#
# COMPACT_ATOMS: atom_id res chain seq x y z
N MET A 1 -25.66 21.21 -23.00
CA MET A 1 -25.58 20.02 -22.13
C MET A 1 -25.54 20.48 -20.68
N SER A 2 -26.14 19.76 -19.73
CA SER A 2 -26.08 20.12 -18.32
C SER A 2 -24.63 19.96 -17.82
N LYS A 3 -24.15 20.92 -17.06
CA LYS A 3 -22.83 20.88 -16.39
C LYS A 3 -22.79 19.70 -15.42
N ARG A 4 -21.79 18.82 -15.54
CA ARG A 4 -21.58 17.68 -14.64
C ARG A 4 -20.67 18.07 -13.50
N ARG A 5 -20.89 17.49 -12.31
CA ARG A 5 -19.92 17.48 -11.21
C ARG A 5 -19.24 16.12 -11.19
N ILE A 6 -17.92 16.13 -11.26
CA ILE A 6 -17.10 14.92 -11.42
C ILE A 6 -16.01 14.94 -10.35
N LEU A 7 -15.94 13.87 -9.57
CA LEU A 7 -14.82 13.58 -8.69
C LEU A 7 -13.95 12.53 -9.38
N VAL A 8 -12.66 12.78 -9.45
CA VAL A 8 -11.67 11.90 -10.08
C VAL A 8 -10.61 11.53 -9.06
N THR A 9 -10.26 10.26 -9.05
CA THR A 9 -9.15 9.72 -8.24
C THR A 9 -8.25 8.88 -9.15
N SER A 10 -6.98 8.78 -8.81
CA SER A 10 -6.02 7.80 -9.34
C SER A 10 -5.51 6.92 -8.20
N ALA A 11 -4.71 5.90 -8.53
CA ALA A 11 -4.05 5.11 -7.50
C ALA A 11 -3.18 6.03 -6.62
N LEU A 12 -3.16 5.76 -5.32
CA LEU A 12 -2.33 6.50 -4.38
C LEU A 12 -0.89 5.98 -4.46
N PRO A 13 0.12 6.86 -4.63
CA PRO A 13 1.52 6.43 -4.57
C PRO A 13 1.86 5.94 -3.18
N TYR A 14 2.60 4.83 -3.10
CA TYR A 14 3.03 4.27 -1.84
C TYR A 14 4.24 5.02 -1.29
N ALA A 15 4.12 5.55 -0.07
CA ALA A 15 5.10 6.47 0.52
C ALA A 15 6.37 5.75 1.05
N ASN A 16 6.88 4.74 0.34
CA ASN A 16 8.12 4.05 0.69
C ASN A 16 9.31 4.39 -0.23
N GLY A 17 9.14 5.24 -1.22
CA GLY A 17 10.17 5.64 -2.18
C GLY A 17 9.66 6.62 -3.22
N ASP A 18 10.51 6.92 -4.20
CA ASP A 18 10.22 7.88 -5.26
C ASP A 18 9.20 7.33 -6.26
N LEU A 19 8.55 8.22 -7.02
CA LEU A 19 7.58 7.85 -8.04
C LEU A 19 8.25 7.05 -9.17
N HIS A 20 7.63 5.97 -9.59
CA HIS A 20 8.07 5.21 -10.75
C HIS A 20 7.26 5.55 -12.00
N LEU A 21 7.81 5.25 -13.18
CA LEU A 21 7.20 5.59 -14.47
C LEU A 21 5.77 5.02 -14.64
N GLY A 22 5.48 3.85 -14.07
CA GLY A 22 4.14 3.26 -14.14
C GLY A 22 3.10 4.12 -13.45
N TYR A 23 3.42 4.67 -12.28
CA TYR A 23 2.55 5.61 -11.57
C TYR A 23 2.42 6.93 -12.34
N MET A 24 3.54 7.50 -12.80
CA MET A 24 3.52 8.75 -13.57
C MET A 24 2.65 8.66 -14.82
N LEU A 25 2.68 7.52 -15.52
CA LEU A 25 1.84 7.29 -16.70
C LEU A 25 0.34 7.38 -16.36
N GLU A 26 -0.08 6.74 -15.26
CA GLU A 26 -1.48 6.78 -14.80
C GLU A 26 -1.92 8.21 -14.46
N VAL A 27 -1.11 8.92 -13.69
CA VAL A 27 -1.44 10.27 -13.22
C VAL A 27 -1.51 11.26 -14.38
N ILE A 28 -0.55 11.18 -15.33
CA ILE A 28 -0.53 12.04 -16.53
C ILE A 28 -1.77 11.79 -17.39
N GLN A 29 -2.12 10.53 -17.65
CA GLN A 29 -3.32 10.19 -18.43
C GLN A 29 -4.59 10.69 -17.72
N THR A 30 -4.67 10.57 -16.41
CA THR A 30 -5.79 11.05 -15.61
C THR A 30 -5.90 12.57 -15.66
N ASP A 31 -4.79 13.30 -15.51
CA ASP A 31 -4.76 14.77 -15.59
C ASP A 31 -5.17 15.27 -16.98
N ILE A 32 -4.72 14.64 -18.05
CA ILE A 32 -5.17 14.97 -19.42
C ILE A 32 -6.70 14.84 -19.54
N TRP A 33 -7.26 13.75 -19.00
CA TRP A 33 -8.71 13.55 -19.01
C TRP A 33 -9.44 14.60 -18.17
N VAL A 34 -8.93 14.93 -16.99
CA VAL A 34 -9.48 15.99 -16.11
C VAL A 34 -9.48 17.34 -16.80
N ARG A 35 -8.36 17.73 -17.43
CA ARG A 35 -8.26 18.97 -18.20
C ARG A 35 -9.29 19.00 -19.32
N PHE A 36 -9.44 17.89 -20.06
CA PHE A 36 -10.47 17.79 -21.09
C PHE A 36 -11.88 18.00 -20.52
N GLN A 37 -12.23 17.41 -19.38
CA GLN A 37 -13.53 17.61 -18.74
C GLN A 37 -13.75 19.06 -18.30
N LYS A 38 -12.74 19.69 -17.72
CA LYS A 38 -12.78 21.13 -17.38
C LYS A 38 -12.99 22.00 -18.63
N MET A 39 -12.31 21.70 -19.76
CA MET A 39 -12.49 22.39 -21.03
C MET A 39 -13.90 22.24 -21.62
N GLN A 40 -14.58 21.11 -21.36
CA GLN A 40 -15.99 20.90 -21.72
C GLN A 40 -16.98 21.65 -20.81
N GLY A 41 -16.48 22.45 -19.85
CA GLY A 41 -17.29 23.23 -18.91
C GLY A 41 -17.83 22.42 -17.72
N ASN A 42 -17.37 21.20 -17.52
CA ASN A 42 -17.71 20.42 -16.34
C ASN A 42 -16.96 20.90 -15.09
N GLU A 43 -17.59 20.76 -13.92
CA GLU A 43 -16.96 20.94 -12.63
C GLU A 43 -16.23 19.64 -12.27
N CYS A 44 -14.89 19.64 -12.37
CA CYS A 44 -14.09 18.44 -12.21
C CYS A 44 -13.06 18.66 -11.09
N HIS A 45 -13.11 17.80 -10.07
CA HIS A 45 -12.19 17.78 -8.94
C HIS A 45 -11.32 16.53 -9.01
N TYR A 46 -10.00 16.71 -9.16
CA TYR A 46 -9.03 15.64 -9.14
C TYR A 46 -8.34 15.62 -7.78
N VAL A 47 -8.49 14.51 -7.06
CA VAL A 47 -7.92 14.34 -5.72
C VAL A 47 -7.05 13.10 -5.66
N CYS A 48 -5.96 13.19 -4.91
CA CYS A 48 -5.05 12.09 -4.63
C CYS A 48 -4.43 12.24 -3.24
N ALA A 49 -3.69 11.24 -2.81
CA ALA A 49 -2.96 11.25 -1.54
C ALA A 49 -1.81 10.25 -1.59
N ASP A 50 -0.82 10.40 -0.72
CA ASP A 50 0.16 9.35 -0.45
C ASP A 50 -0.47 8.22 0.36
N ASP A 51 -0.22 6.96 -0.03
CA ASP A 51 -0.50 5.78 0.78
C ASP A 51 0.66 5.58 1.77
N ALA A 52 0.44 6.03 3.01
CA ALA A 52 1.49 6.28 4.00
C ALA A 52 1.58 5.24 5.13
N HIS A 53 0.95 4.08 4.99
CA HIS A 53 0.94 3.05 6.03
C HIS A 53 1.49 1.71 5.55
N GLY A 54 1.93 0.90 6.49
CA GLY A 54 2.32 -0.50 6.26
C GLY A 54 3.74 -0.84 6.69
N THR A 55 3.96 -2.12 6.89
CA THR A 55 5.25 -2.70 7.36
C THR A 55 6.46 -2.27 6.51
N PRO A 56 6.40 -2.19 5.16
CA PRO A 56 7.55 -1.77 4.37
C PRO A 56 8.07 -0.36 4.70
N ILE A 57 7.17 0.57 5.04
CA ILE A 57 7.55 1.92 5.48
C ILE A 57 8.28 1.86 6.82
N MET A 58 7.74 1.11 7.79
CA MET A 58 8.34 0.95 9.11
C MET A 58 9.75 0.34 9.02
N LEU A 59 9.90 -0.72 8.23
CA LEU A 59 11.20 -1.37 8.04
C LEU A 59 12.23 -0.46 7.37
N LYS A 60 11.81 0.32 6.38
CA LYS A 60 12.70 1.27 5.70
C LYS A 60 13.11 2.41 6.64
N ALA A 61 12.21 2.91 7.46
CA ALA A 61 12.52 3.91 8.47
C ALA A 61 13.53 3.37 9.50
N ASP A 62 13.33 2.13 9.98
CA ASP A 62 14.25 1.44 10.89
C ASP A 62 15.65 1.26 10.27
N GLU A 63 15.72 0.82 9.00
CA GLU A 63 16.98 0.70 8.24
C GLU A 63 17.71 2.04 8.11
N MET A 64 16.97 3.12 7.91
CA MET A 64 17.51 4.47 7.80
C MET A 64 17.82 5.13 9.17
N GLY A 65 17.33 4.54 10.26
CA GLY A 65 17.48 5.08 11.61
C GLY A 65 16.68 6.36 11.85
N ILE A 66 15.55 6.52 11.18
CA ILE A 66 14.65 7.69 11.31
C ILE A 66 13.24 7.24 11.72
N ASP A 67 12.42 8.21 12.14
CA ASP A 67 11.01 7.95 12.45
C ASP A 67 10.19 7.69 11.18
N PRO A 68 9.22 6.75 11.17
CA PRO A 68 8.34 6.53 10.03
C PRO A 68 7.60 7.79 9.56
N GLU A 69 7.21 8.69 10.46
CA GLU A 69 6.56 9.95 10.10
C GLU A 69 7.51 10.88 9.35
N GLU A 70 8.80 10.92 9.74
CA GLU A 70 9.84 11.68 9.03
C GLU A 70 10.06 11.11 7.62
N LEU A 71 10.10 9.78 7.50
CA LEU A 71 10.24 9.13 6.20
C LEU A 71 9.11 9.51 5.25
N ILE A 72 7.85 9.34 5.67
CA ILE A 72 6.68 9.60 4.80
C ILE A 72 6.55 11.09 4.48
N ALA A 73 6.89 11.98 5.40
CA ALA A 73 6.90 13.42 5.12
C ALA A 73 7.89 13.78 4.01
N GLY A 74 9.14 13.31 4.12
CA GLY A 74 10.17 13.54 3.11
C GLY A 74 9.85 12.90 1.75
N VAL A 75 9.18 11.73 1.73
CA VAL A 75 8.70 11.10 0.50
C VAL A 75 7.59 11.94 -0.12
N SER A 76 6.62 12.40 0.67
CA SER A 76 5.50 13.22 0.19
C SER A 76 5.98 14.53 -0.45
N GLU A 77 6.99 15.18 0.13
CA GLU A 77 7.58 16.39 -0.47
C GLU A 77 8.17 16.11 -1.86
N ARG A 78 8.89 14.99 -2.03
CA ARG A 78 9.44 14.60 -3.33
C ARG A 78 8.35 14.23 -4.33
N HIS A 79 7.33 13.47 -3.93
CA HIS A 79 6.20 13.14 -4.77
C HIS A 79 5.52 14.39 -5.30
N GLN A 80 5.24 15.35 -4.43
CA GLN A 80 4.61 16.61 -4.82
C GLN A 80 5.51 17.45 -5.74
N ALA A 81 6.83 17.46 -5.52
CA ALA A 81 7.77 18.14 -6.40
C ALA A 81 7.77 17.54 -7.80
N ASP A 82 7.89 16.20 -7.91
CA ASP A 82 7.87 15.48 -9.18
C ASP A 82 6.54 15.70 -9.92
N LEU A 83 5.41 15.61 -9.23
CA LEU A 83 4.09 15.82 -9.82
C LEU A 83 3.91 17.26 -10.32
N ASN A 84 4.44 18.26 -9.60
CA ASN A 84 4.44 19.65 -10.02
C ASN A 84 5.31 19.89 -11.25
N ASP A 85 6.47 19.24 -11.36
CA ASP A 85 7.36 19.34 -12.52
C ASP A 85 6.69 18.81 -13.81
N PHE A 86 5.79 17.83 -13.68
CA PHE A 86 4.94 17.35 -14.76
C PHE A 86 3.63 18.14 -14.92
N HIS A 87 3.47 19.24 -14.18
CA HIS A 87 2.28 20.10 -14.21
C HIS A 87 0.96 19.40 -13.91
N ILE A 88 0.98 18.39 -13.07
CA ILE A 88 -0.23 17.69 -12.61
C ILE A 88 -0.99 18.61 -11.67
N ASP A 89 -2.25 18.89 -11.99
CA ASP A 89 -3.10 19.87 -11.28
C ASP A 89 -4.17 19.17 -10.42
N PHE A 90 -3.75 18.71 -9.23
CA PHE A 90 -4.70 18.19 -8.25
C PHE A 90 -5.51 19.35 -7.61
N SER A 91 -6.82 19.12 -7.44
CA SER A 91 -7.64 19.99 -6.59
C SER A 91 -7.25 19.87 -5.11
N GLN A 92 -6.81 18.66 -4.72
CA GLN A 92 -6.25 18.38 -3.41
C GLN A 92 -5.32 17.18 -3.50
N PHE A 93 -4.09 17.31 -2.97
CA PHE A 93 -3.19 16.20 -2.67
C PHE A 93 -2.99 16.14 -1.16
N HIS A 94 -3.09 14.95 -0.56
CA HIS A 94 -3.05 14.77 0.88
C HIS A 94 -2.27 13.51 1.28
N SER A 95 -2.52 12.97 2.45
CA SER A 95 -1.91 11.73 2.94
C SER A 95 -2.97 10.86 3.62
N THR A 96 -2.83 9.53 3.49
CA THR A 96 -3.61 8.59 4.31
C THR A 96 -3.23 8.68 5.79
N HIS A 97 -2.03 9.20 6.10
CA HIS A 97 -1.60 9.53 7.47
C HIS A 97 -2.03 10.95 7.84
N SER A 98 -3.35 11.14 8.04
CA SER A 98 -3.96 12.42 8.41
C SER A 98 -5.08 12.21 9.42
N GLU A 99 -5.34 13.23 10.23
CA GLU A 99 -6.43 13.19 11.23
C GLU A 99 -7.80 13.03 10.55
N GLU A 100 -8.02 13.60 9.37
CA GLU A 100 -9.24 13.46 8.61
C GLU A 100 -9.45 12.01 8.16
N ASN A 101 -8.41 11.37 7.61
CA ASN A 101 -8.50 9.98 7.18
C ASN A 101 -8.72 9.05 8.37
N ARG A 102 -8.02 9.28 9.48
CA ARG A 102 -8.23 8.55 10.73
C ARG A 102 -9.68 8.66 11.21
N HIS A 103 -10.20 9.89 11.29
CA HIS A 103 -11.58 10.14 11.72
C HIS A 103 -12.59 9.36 10.87
N TYR A 104 -12.49 9.45 9.54
CA TYR A 104 -13.44 8.78 8.65
C TYR A 104 -13.27 7.25 8.63
N SER A 105 -12.07 6.76 8.75
CA SER A 105 -11.80 5.31 8.85
C SER A 105 -12.42 4.73 10.12
N GLU A 106 -12.21 5.38 11.27
CA GLU A 106 -12.84 4.99 12.54
C GLU A 106 -14.38 5.09 12.48
N LEU A 107 -14.91 6.14 11.89
CA LEU A 107 -16.35 6.34 11.72
C LEU A 107 -16.98 5.21 10.88
N ILE A 108 -16.36 4.88 9.74
CA ILE A 108 -16.84 3.81 8.86
C ILE A 108 -16.75 2.46 9.56
N TYR A 109 -15.60 2.17 10.20
CA TYR A 109 -15.42 0.93 10.97
C TYR A 109 -16.51 0.77 12.04
N ASN A 110 -16.71 1.79 12.86
CA ASN A 110 -17.70 1.75 13.95
C ASN A 110 -19.13 1.52 13.41
N ARG A 111 -19.52 2.22 12.34
CA ARG A 111 -20.83 2.04 11.72
C ARG A 111 -21.03 0.61 11.17
N LEU A 112 -20.00 0.03 10.56
CA LEU A 112 -20.04 -1.34 10.05
C LEU A 112 -20.12 -2.35 11.21
N ASN A 113 -19.35 -2.13 12.27
CA ASN A 113 -19.35 -2.97 13.46
C ASN A 113 -20.72 -2.94 14.16
N ASP A 114 -21.28 -1.76 14.38
CA ASP A 114 -22.58 -1.57 15.04
C ASP A 114 -23.73 -2.17 14.21
N SER A 115 -23.55 -2.19 12.89
CA SER A 115 -24.51 -2.83 11.97
C SER A 115 -24.32 -4.34 11.82
N GLY A 116 -23.36 -4.95 12.52
CA GLY A 116 -23.12 -6.40 12.54
C GLY A 116 -22.43 -6.96 11.29
N TYR A 117 -21.84 -6.10 10.44
CA TYR A 117 -21.12 -6.54 9.24
C TYR A 117 -19.70 -7.01 9.51
N ILE A 118 -19.11 -6.62 10.66
CA ILE A 118 -17.76 -7.04 11.04
C ILE A 118 -17.83 -8.32 11.89
N LYS A 119 -17.07 -9.32 11.48
CA LYS A 119 -16.89 -10.58 12.21
C LYS A 119 -15.42 -10.78 12.53
N LYS A 120 -15.15 -11.33 13.70
CA LYS A 120 -13.81 -11.68 14.14
C LYS A 120 -13.62 -13.20 14.11
N ARG A 121 -12.46 -13.65 13.69
CA ARG A 121 -12.01 -15.03 13.79
C ARG A 121 -10.53 -15.06 14.11
N VAL A 122 -10.09 -16.05 14.85
CA VAL A 122 -8.66 -16.34 15.04
C VAL A 122 -8.13 -17.00 13.78
N ILE A 123 -6.98 -16.56 13.34
CA ILE A 123 -6.22 -17.16 12.23
C ILE A 123 -4.78 -17.36 12.67
N SER A 124 -4.18 -18.45 12.22
CA SER A 124 -2.75 -18.70 12.45
C SER A 124 -1.92 -18.04 11.35
N GLN A 125 -0.90 -17.30 11.73
CA GLN A 125 0.00 -16.59 10.82
C GLN A 125 1.46 -16.84 11.17
N SER A 126 2.34 -16.66 10.20
CA SER A 126 3.78 -16.73 10.40
C SER A 126 4.28 -15.53 11.19
N PHE A 127 5.02 -15.78 12.26
CA PHE A 127 5.56 -14.77 13.16
C PHE A 127 7.09 -14.92 13.25
N ASP A 128 7.80 -13.80 13.16
CA ASP A 128 9.25 -13.73 13.35
C ASP A 128 9.55 -13.57 14.84
N PRO A 129 10.16 -14.57 15.49
CA PRO A 129 10.44 -14.51 16.92
C PRO A 129 11.59 -13.55 17.30
N GLU A 130 12.49 -13.21 16.35
CA GLU A 130 13.61 -12.30 16.59
C GLU A 130 13.18 -10.83 16.45
N LYS A 131 12.28 -10.56 15.52
CA LYS A 131 11.72 -9.21 15.30
C LYS A 131 10.40 -8.98 16.02
N GLU A 132 9.86 -10.00 16.67
CA GLU A 132 8.59 -9.96 17.42
C GLU A 132 7.41 -9.41 16.61
N MET A 133 7.32 -9.81 15.31
CA MET A 133 6.30 -9.31 14.40
C MET A 133 5.71 -10.40 13.52
N PHE A 134 4.44 -10.22 13.12
CA PHE A 134 3.84 -11.02 12.06
C PHE A 134 4.46 -10.68 10.71
N LEU A 135 4.70 -11.72 9.90
CA LEU A 135 5.34 -11.58 8.60
C LEU A 135 4.31 -11.49 7.49
N PRO A 136 4.26 -10.39 6.73
CA PRO A 136 3.58 -10.36 5.44
C PRO A 136 4.19 -11.37 4.46
N ASP A 137 3.39 -11.79 3.47
CA ASP A 137 3.76 -12.85 2.52
C ASP A 137 5.12 -12.65 1.84
N ARG A 138 5.43 -11.40 1.48
CA ARG A 138 6.70 -11.03 0.83
C ARG A 138 7.92 -11.00 1.75
N TYR A 139 7.70 -11.13 3.05
CA TYR A 139 8.78 -11.21 4.04
C TYR A 139 9.07 -12.65 4.49
N ILE A 140 8.44 -13.63 3.80
CA ILE A 140 8.70 -15.05 3.98
C ILE A 140 9.20 -15.60 2.67
N LYS A 141 10.30 -16.34 2.73
CA LYS A 141 10.81 -17.13 1.61
C LYS A 141 11.07 -18.56 2.04
N GLY A 142 10.94 -19.47 1.08
CA GLY A 142 11.16 -20.90 1.31
C GLY A 142 10.97 -21.71 0.06
N GLU A 143 10.68 -22.99 0.23
CA GLU A 143 10.44 -23.92 -0.88
C GLU A 143 8.94 -24.01 -1.20
N CYS A 144 8.60 -23.96 -2.48
CA CYS A 144 7.23 -24.15 -2.95
C CYS A 144 6.68 -25.51 -2.48
N PRO A 145 5.51 -25.56 -1.82
CA PRO A 145 4.93 -26.83 -1.36
C PRO A 145 4.49 -27.74 -2.51
N LYS A 146 4.29 -27.20 -3.73
CA LYS A 146 3.82 -27.91 -4.92
C LYS A 146 4.96 -28.49 -5.76
N CYS A 147 5.93 -27.67 -6.17
CA CYS A 147 6.98 -28.08 -7.09
C CYS A 147 8.37 -28.19 -6.47
N GLY A 148 8.56 -27.76 -5.21
CA GLY A 148 9.85 -27.82 -4.53
C GLY A 148 10.86 -26.76 -4.97
N ALA A 149 10.46 -25.77 -5.78
CA ALA A 149 11.33 -24.66 -6.16
C ALA A 149 11.74 -23.87 -4.93
N GLU A 150 13.04 -23.61 -4.80
CA GLU A 150 13.62 -22.86 -3.68
C GLU A 150 13.40 -21.34 -3.84
N ASP A 151 13.57 -20.61 -2.74
CA ASP A 151 13.54 -19.13 -2.67
C ASP A 151 12.25 -18.48 -3.17
N GLN A 152 11.12 -19.18 -3.02
CA GLN A 152 9.80 -18.65 -3.38
C GLN A 152 9.18 -17.82 -2.26
N TYR A 153 8.33 -16.86 -2.61
CA TYR A 153 7.60 -16.06 -1.63
C TYR A 153 6.51 -16.84 -0.91
N GLY A 154 6.03 -16.29 0.22
CA GLY A 154 5.10 -16.96 1.13
C GLY A 154 3.69 -17.19 0.60
N ASP A 155 3.32 -16.60 -0.53
CA ASP A 155 1.97 -16.65 -1.10
C ASP A 155 1.91 -17.25 -2.51
N ASN A 156 3.02 -17.25 -3.25
CA ASN A 156 3.04 -17.71 -4.64
C ASN A 156 4.40 -18.26 -5.07
N CYS A 157 4.37 -19.11 -6.08
CA CYS A 157 5.55 -19.66 -6.73
C CYS A 157 5.76 -19.07 -8.12
N GLU A 158 6.88 -18.39 -8.33
CA GLU A 158 7.22 -17.81 -9.63
C GLU A 158 7.57 -18.85 -10.70
N VAL A 159 7.90 -20.08 -10.27
CA VAL A 159 8.28 -21.18 -11.19
C VAL A 159 7.07 -21.93 -11.71
N CYS A 160 6.12 -22.31 -10.85
CA CYS A 160 4.97 -23.12 -11.26
C CYS A 160 3.63 -22.37 -11.20
N GLY A 161 3.60 -21.11 -10.76
CA GLY A 161 2.39 -20.29 -10.64
C GLY A 161 1.41 -20.71 -9.54
N ALA A 162 1.81 -21.64 -8.66
CA ALA A 162 0.96 -22.08 -7.57
C ALA A 162 0.82 -21.00 -6.49
N THR A 163 -0.38 -20.85 -5.95
CA THR A 163 -0.65 -20.05 -4.75
C THR A 163 -0.84 -20.94 -3.54
N TYR A 164 -0.45 -20.46 -2.37
CA TYR A 164 -0.51 -21.17 -1.09
C TYR A 164 -0.50 -20.18 0.08
N SER A 165 -0.78 -20.66 1.29
CA SER A 165 -0.67 -19.86 2.51
C SER A 165 0.79 -19.79 2.98
N THR A 166 1.15 -18.74 3.68
CA THR A 166 2.49 -18.59 4.31
C THR A 166 2.84 -19.71 5.27
N THR A 167 1.86 -20.40 5.83
CA THR A 167 2.04 -21.56 6.69
C THR A 167 2.29 -22.86 5.94
N GLU A 168 2.02 -22.91 4.62
CA GLU A 168 2.23 -24.11 3.78
C GLU A 168 3.63 -24.17 3.14
N ILE A 169 4.35 -23.02 3.08
CA ILE A 169 5.69 -22.97 2.48
C ILE A 169 6.68 -23.81 3.30
N LYS A 170 7.50 -24.59 2.60
CA LYS A 170 8.49 -25.45 3.26
C LYS A 170 9.78 -24.70 3.51
N ASN A 171 10.50 -25.10 4.55
CA ASN A 171 11.78 -24.49 4.92
C ASN A 171 11.71 -22.95 4.98
N ALA A 172 10.59 -22.44 5.51
CA ALA A 172 10.31 -21.01 5.62
C ALA A 172 11.40 -20.28 6.41
N ARG A 173 11.78 -19.09 5.92
CA ARG A 173 12.67 -18.16 6.62
C ARG A 173 12.14 -16.74 6.50
N SER A 174 12.34 -15.96 7.55
CA SER A 174 12.13 -14.52 7.53
C SER A 174 13.15 -13.84 6.61
N VAL A 175 12.70 -13.00 5.70
CA VAL A 175 13.60 -12.17 4.86
C VAL A 175 14.27 -11.07 5.69
N ILE A 176 13.69 -10.71 6.84
CA ILE A 176 14.14 -9.62 7.69
C ILE A 176 15.27 -10.07 8.63
N SER A 177 15.05 -11.15 9.36
CA SER A 177 15.99 -11.66 10.37
C SER A 177 16.77 -12.90 9.93
N GLY A 178 16.27 -13.63 8.91
CA GLY A 178 16.76 -14.97 8.56
C GLY A 178 16.23 -16.08 9.47
N ALA A 179 15.55 -15.73 10.56
CA ALA A 179 15.01 -16.70 11.50
C ALA A 179 13.92 -17.59 10.87
N LYS A 180 13.76 -18.78 11.44
CA LYS A 180 12.64 -19.66 11.10
C LYS A 180 11.37 -19.11 11.74
N PRO A 181 10.35 -18.76 10.95
CA PRO A 181 9.07 -18.30 11.50
C PRO A 181 8.40 -19.39 12.34
N ILE A 182 7.63 -18.94 13.32
CA ILE A 182 6.72 -19.80 14.10
C ILE A 182 5.28 -19.44 13.75
N GLU A 183 4.37 -20.40 13.90
CA GLU A 183 2.94 -20.12 13.81
C GLU A 183 2.46 -19.47 15.10
N LYS A 184 1.68 -18.41 14.98
CA LYS A 184 1.07 -17.66 16.09
C LYS A 184 -0.34 -17.21 15.71
N ASP A 185 -1.27 -17.35 16.67
CA ASP A 185 -2.67 -16.93 16.54
C ASP A 185 -2.90 -15.47 16.92
#